data_0a9990f90f3cd4862627ab0b1d81ebc3
#
_entry.id   0a9990f90f3cd4862627ab0b1d81ebc3
#
_cell.length_a   1.000
_cell.length_b   1.000
_cell.length_c   1.000
_cell.angle_alpha   90.00
_cell.angle_beta   90.00
_cell.angle_gamma   90.00
#
_symmetry.space_group_name_H-M   'P 1'
#
loop_
_entity.id
_entity.type
_entity.pdbx_description
1 polymer ?
#
loop_
_entity_poly.entity_id
_entity_poly.type
_entity_poly.pdbx_seq_one_letter_code
_entity_poly.pdbx_strand_id
1 'polypeptide(L)'
;MQQGDLYDHESLVKAIKQVDVVISTVGHGQLGDQGKIVAAIKEAGNVKRFFPSEFGNDVDRTHAVEPAATAYATKAQLRRTIEAEGIPYTYVSSNFFAGYFLPTLAQAGATAPPREKVVILGDGTAKAVFNKEDDIGTYTIKAVEDPRTLNKILYIRPPSNTLSFNDLVTLWEKKIGKTLEKNYVPEEEVLKNIQEAPIPVNVILSIGHSVFVKGDQTNFDIEPSFGVEASELYPDVKFTTVDEYLNQFV
;
A
#
# COMPACT_ATOMS: atom_id res chain seq x y z
N MET A 1 -13.52 -25.15 1.84
CA MET A 1 -12.73 -24.36 0.89
C MET A 1 -12.90 -24.96 -0.50
N GLN A 2 -13.29 -24.19 -1.51
CA GLN A 2 -13.27 -24.62 -2.90
C GLN A 2 -11.87 -24.32 -3.44
N GLN A 3 -11.21 -25.33 -4.00
CA GLN A 3 -9.92 -25.15 -4.66
C GLN A 3 -10.20 -24.87 -6.14
N GLY A 4 -9.51 -23.89 -6.70
CA GLY A 4 -9.63 -23.47 -8.11
C GLY A 4 -8.33 -22.82 -8.59
N ASP A 5 -8.29 -22.47 -9.86
CA ASP A 5 -7.14 -21.82 -10.49
C ASP A 5 -7.58 -20.47 -11.09
N LEU A 6 -6.75 -19.44 -10.93
CA LEU A 6 -6.93 -18.12 -11.52
C LEU A 6 -7.04 -18.18 -13.06
N TYR A 7 -6.41 -19.17 -13.67
CA TYR A 7 -6.38 -19.37 -15.13
C TYR A 7 -7.49 -20.30 -15.65
N ASP A 8 -8.31 -20.87 -14.76
CA ASP A 8 -9.51 -21.64 -15.10
C ASP A 8 -10.77 -20.78 -14.92
N HIS A 9 -11.24 -20.19 -16.01
CA HIS A 9 -12.38 -19.29 -16.03
C HIS A 9 -13.65 -19.92 -15.48
N GLU A 10 -13.96 -21.16 -15.85
CA GLU A 10 -15.17 -21.87 -15.38
C GLU A 10 -15.13 -22.09 -13.87
N SER A 11 -13.96 -22.45 -13.35
CA SER A 11 -13.71 -22.61 -11.91
C SER A 11 -13.91 -21.28 -11.16
N LEU A 12 -13.40 -20.16 -11.70
CA LEU A 12 -13.60 -18.83 -11.13
C LEU A 12 -15.07 -18.43 -11.09
N VAL A 13 -15.78 -18.56 -12.21
CA VAL A 13 -17.23 -18.23 -12.31
C VAL A 13 -18.03 -19.07 -11.33
N LYS A 14 -17.75 -20.38 -11.25
CA LYS A 14 -18.43 -21.27 -10.32
C LYS A 14 -18.22 -20.89 -8.86
N ALA A 15 -17.02 -20.47 -8.50
CA ALA A 15 -16.71 -20.00 -7.15
C ALA A 15 -17.41 -18.66 -6.85
N ILE A 16 -17.32 -17.72 -7.78
CA ILE A 16 -17.86 -16.35 -7.62
C ILE A 16 -19.39 -16.37 -7.55
N LYS A 17 -20.09 -17.26 -8.27
CA LYS A 17 -21.55 -17.41 -8.17
C LYS A 17 -22.05 -17.76 -6.75
N GLN A 18 -21.17 -18.20 -5.86
CA GLN A 18 -21.54 -18.61 -4.49
C GLN A 18 -21.30 -17.53 -3.44
N VAL A 19 -20.80 -16.35 -3.83
CA VAL A 19 -20.40 -15.29 -2.90
C VAL A 19 -20.94 -13.93 -3.33
N ASP A 20 -21.13 -13.03 -2.37
CA ASP A 20 -21.55 -11.65 -2.63
C ASP A 20 -20.35 -10.70 -2.74
N VAL A 21 -19.21 -11.07 -2.18
CA VAL A 21 -18.01 -10.25 -2.11
C VAL A 21 -16.80 -11.04 -2.61
N VAL A 22 -15.98 -10.39 -3.41
CA VAL A 22 -14.69 -10.92 -3.87
C VAL A 22 -13.58 -10.00 -3.37
N ILE A 23 -12.57 -10.57 -2.70
CA ILE A 23 -11.35 -9.86 -2.30
C ILE A 23 -10.18 -10.55 -3.00
N SER A 24 -9.50 -9.83 -3.88
CA SER A 24 -8.30 -10.31 -4.55
C SER A 24 -7.06 -9.93 -3.75
N THR A 25 -6.21 -10.93 -3.46
CA THR A 25 -4.92 -10.74 -2.81
C THR A 25 -3.79 -11.40 -3.62
N VAL A 26 -3.87 -11.27 -4.94
CA VAL A 26 -2.83 -11.80 -5.84
C VAL A 26 -1.50 -11.08 -5.62
N GLY A 27 -0.40 -11.80 -5.82
CA GLY A 27 0.93 -11.26 -5.71
C GLY A 27 1.29 -10.31 -6.86
N HIS A 28 2.46 -9.67 -6.73
CA HIS A 28 2.96 -8.69 -7.72
C HIS A 28 3.01 -9.25 -9.15
N GLY A 29 3.44 -10.51 -9.30
CA GLY A 29 3.53 -11.15 -10.62
C GLY A 29 2.20 -11.40 -11.32
N GLN A 30 1.08 -11.38 -10.60
CA GLN A 30 -0.26 -11.65 -11.10
C GLN A 30 -1.16 -10.39 -11.14
N LEU A 31 -0.60 -9.21 -10.96
CA LEU A 31 -1.39 -7.96 -10.95
C LEU A 31 -2.22 -7.79 -12.23
N GLY A 32 -1.62 -8.05 -13.39
CA GLY A 32 -2.30 -7.99 -14.70
C GLY A 32 -3.36 -9.08 -14.89
N ASP A 33 -3.22 -10.23 -14.23
CA ASP A 33 -4.15 -11.35 -14.34
C ASP A 33 -5.49 -11.11 -13.64
N GLN A 34 -5.62 -10.09 -12.81
CA GLN A 34 -6.87 -9.73 -12.17
C GLN A 34 -8.00 -9.40 -13.16
N GLY A 35 -7.68 -9.08 -14.41
CA GLY A 35 -8.67 -8.98 -15.49
C GLY A 35 -9.49 -10.25 -15.69
N LYS A 36 -8.93 -11.43 -15.39
CA LYS A 36 -9.65 -12.71 -15.40
C LYS A 36 -10.70 -12.78 -14.29
N ILE A 37 -10.39 -12.24 -13.11
CA ILE A 37 -11.35 -12.14 -11.99
C ILE A 37 -12.48 -11.18 -12.38
N VAL A 38 -12.17 -10.03 -12.98
CA VAL A 38 -13.16 -9.06 -13.46
C VAL A 38 -14.11 -9.69 -14.47
N ALA A 39 -13.59 -10.43 -15.45
CA ALA A 39 -14.39 -11.14 -16.44
C ALA A 39 -15.33 -12.18 -15.78
N ALA A 40 -14.83 -12.93 -14.81
CA ALA A 40 -15.62 -13.92 -14.09
C ALA A 40 -16.69 -13.28 -13.18
N ILE A 41 -16.39 -12.14 -12.54
CA ILE A 41 -17.36 -11.35 -11.76
C ILE A 41 -18.51 -10.87 -12.67
N LYS A 42 -18.17 -10.34 -13.85
CA LYS A 42 -19.14 -9.87 -14.83
C LYS A 42 -20.07 -10.99 -15.29
N GLU A 43 -19.52 -12.16 -15.63
CA GLU A 43 -20.30 -13.32 -16.03
C GLU A 43 -21.18 -13.86 -14.89
N ALA A 44 -20.67 -13.89 -13.68
CA ALA A 44 -21.43 -14.37 -12.51
C ALA A 44 -22.62 -13.45 -12.18
N GLY A 45 -22.47 -12.14 -12.30
CA GLY A 45 -23.52 -11.13 -12.20
C GLY A 45 -24.14 -10.92 -10.80
N ASN A 46 -23.60 -11.54 -9.76
CA ASN A 46 -24.15 -11.53 -8.40
C ASN A 46 -23.29 -10.76 -7.38
N VAL A 47 -22.07 -10.34 -7.75
CA VAL A 47 -21.12 -9.72 -6.82
C VAL A 47 -21.57 -8.31 -6.46
N LYS A 48 -21.71 -8.06 -5.16
CA LYS A 48 -22.12 -6.76 -4.58
C LYS A 48 -20.93 -5.87 -4.27
N ARG A 49 -19.73 -6.44 -4.13
CA ARG A 49 -18.50 -5.69 -3.83
C ARG A 49 -17.26 -6.45 -4.30
N PHE A 50 -16.38 -5.76 -5.02
CA PHE A 50 -15.07 -6.25 -5.39
C PHE A 50 -13.97 -5.39 -4.75
N PHE A 51 -13.02 -6.05 -4.10
CA PHE A 51 -11.78 -5.47 -3.61
C PHE A 51 -10.65 -6.02 -4.47
N PRO A 52 -10.13 -5.28 -5.45
CA PRO A 52 -8.96 -5.72 -6.20
C PRO A 52 -7.69 -5.72 -5.35
N SER A 53 -6.66 -6.44 -5.77
CA SER A 53 -5.36 -6.48 -5.09
C SER A 53 -4.60 -5.15 -5.28
N GLU A 54 -5.01 -4.17 -4.51
CA GLU A 54 -4.40 -2.84 -4.43
C GLU A 54 -3.38 -2.79 -3.29
N PHE A 55 -3.85 -2.72 -2.07
CA PHE A 55 -3.11 -2.81 -0.81
C PHE A 55 -1.73 -2.16 -0.85
N GLY A 56 -1.69 -0.86 -1.16
CA GLY A 56 -0.49 -0.06 -1.29
C GLY A 56 -0.83 1.41 -1.46
N ASN A 57 0.01 2.14 -2.21
CA ASN A 57 -0.22 3.55 -2.53
C ASN A 57 -1.46 3.74 -3.43
N ASP A 58 -2.06 4.92 -3.39
CA ASP A 58 -3.09 5.28 -4.36
C ASP A 58 -2.46 5.48 -5.75
N VAL A 59 -2.77 4.57 -6.66
CA VAL A 59 -2.15 4.50 -7.99
C VAL A 59 -2.59 5.61 -8.95
N ASP A 60 -3.69 6.29 -8.67
CA ASP A 60 -4.15 7.45 -9.43
C ASP A 60 -3.49 8.77 -8.95
N ARG A 61 -2.73 8.73 -7.83
CA ARG A 61 -2.09 9.91 -7.19
C ARG A 61 -0.61 9.68 -6.94
N THR A 62 0.11 9.20 -7.95
CA THR A 62 1.53 8.88 -7.82
C THR A 62 2.36 9.58 -8.89
N HIS A 63 3.56 10.01 -8.50
CA HIS A 63 4.62 10.52 -9.37
C HIS A 63 5.77 9.52 -9.49
N ALA A 64 5.46 8.22 -9.36
CA ALA A 64 6.46 7.17 -9.40
C ALA A 64 7.20 7.12 -10.74
N VAL A 65 8.50 6.83 -10.65
CA VAL A 65 9.34 6.52 -11.79
C VAL A 65 9.45 5.01 -11.99
N GLU A 66 9.98 4.57 -13.14
CA GLU A 66 10.24 3.15 -13.37
C GLU A 66 11.22 2.57 -12.34
N PRO A 67 11.06 1.29 -11.94
CA PRO A 67 10.07 0.31 -12.42
C PRO A 67 8.70 0.36 -11.69
N ALA A 68 8.53 1.16 -10.64
CA ALA A 68 7.27 1.24 -9.89
C ALA A 68 6.13 1.83 -10.74
N ALA A 69 6.44 2.76 -11.66
CA ALA A 69 5.45 3.39 -12.54
C ALA A 69 4.63 2.38 -13.34
N THR A 70 5.27 1.38 -13.94
CA THR A 70 4.58 0.31 -14.69
C THR A 70 3.64 -0.50 -13.80
N ALA A 71 4.03 -0.84 -12.58
CA ALA A 71 3.18 -1.58 -11.65
C ALA A 71 1.93 -0.77 -11.24
N TYR A 72 2.11 0.53 -10.98
CA TYR A 72 1.00 1.43 -10.65
C TYR A 72 0.07 1.66 -11.84
N ALA A 73 0.61 1.83 -13.05
CA ALA A 73 -0.17 1.95 -14.27
C ALA A 73 -1.03 0.70 -14.53
N THR A 74 -0.51 -0.50 -14.26
CA THR A 74 -1.27 -1.75 -14.36
C THR A 74 -2.47 -1.77 -13.42
N LYS A 75 -2.29 -1.34 -12.17
CA LYS A 75 -3.40 -1.24 -11.21
C LYS A 75 -4.40 -0.15 -11.60
N ALA A 76 -3.92 1.02 -12.06
CA ALA A 76 -4.79 2.10 -12.53
C ALA A 76 -5.65 1.66 -13.73
N GLN A 77 -5.07 0.90 -14.67
CA GLN A 77 -5.80 0.32 -15.79
C GLN A 77 -6.88 -0.66 -15.32
N LEU A 78 -6.59 -1.47 -14.30
CA LEU A 78 -7.57 -2.39 -13.72
C LEU A 78 -8.73 -1.62 -13.07
N ARG A 79 -8.47 -0.51 -12.36
CA ARG A 79 -9.52 0.39 -11.83
C ARG A 79 -10.45 0.85 -12.94
N ARG A 80 -9.91 1.35 -14.05
CA ARG A 80 -10.71 1.80 -15.23
C ARG A 80 -11.55 0.67 -15.79
N THR A 81 -11.02 -0.55 -15.83
CA THR A 81 -11.78 -1.72 -16.29
C THR A 81 -12.94 -2.04 -15.35
N ILE A 82 -12.72 -2.08 -14.05
CA ILE A 82 -13.75 -2.33 -13.03
C ILE A 82 -14.87 -1.29 -13.12
N GLU A 83 -14.50 -0.02 -13.22
CA GLU A 83 -15.44 1.11 -13.33
C GLU A 83 -16.26 1.06 -14.63
N ALA A 84 -15.61 0.79 -15.78
CA ALA A 84 -16.26 0.68 -17.08
C ALA A 84 -17.23 -0.50 -17.14
N GLU A 85 -16.95 -1.59 -16.43
CA GLU A 85 -17.83 -2.75 -16.35
C GLU A 85 -18.96 -2.57 -15.32
N GLY A 86 -19.01 -1.44 -14.60
CA GLY A 86 -20.03 -1.15 -13.60
C GLY A 86 -19.99 -2.07 -12.39
N ILE A 87 -18.84 -2.69 -12.10
CA ILE A 87 -18.70 -3.60 -10.95
C ILE A 87 -18.57 -2.75 -9.67
N PRO A 88 -19.41 -3.00 -8.65
CA PRO A 88 -19.30 -2.30 -7.37
C PRO A 88 -17.97 -2.62 -6.69
N TYR A 89 -17.22 -1.60 -6.23
CA TYR A 89 -15.87 -1.78 -5.73
C TYR A 89 -15.60 -1.04 -4.41
N THR A 90 -14.50 -1.40 -3.78
CA THR A 90 -13.77 -0.59 -2.82
C THR A 90 -12.27 -0.81 -3.07
N TYR A 91 -11.53 0.27 -3.35
CA TYR A 91 -10.08 0.22 -3.46
C TYR A 91 -9.46 0.49 -2.09
N VAL A 92 -8.53 -0.37 -1.64
CA VAL A 92 -7.87 -0.18 -0.35
C VAL A 92 -6.48 0.40 -0.57
N SER A 93 -6.33 1.69 -0.25
CA SER A 93 -5.04 2.36 -0.18
C SER A 93 -4.47 2.18 1.22
N SER A 94 -3.70 1.11 1.42
CA SER A 94 -3.12 0.75 2.72
C SER A 94 -1.79 1.43 3.01
N ASN A 95 -1.21 2.11 2.01
CA ASN A 95 0.12 2.70 2.07
C ASN A 95 1.21 1.64 2.35
N PHE A 96 2.25 1.96 3.14
CA PHE A 96 3.31 1.00 3.46
C PHE A 96 2.87 -0.04 4.47
N PHE A 97 3.23 -1.28 4.22
CA PHE A 97 3.15 -2.36 5.20
C PHE A 97 4.27 -2.22 6.22
N ALA A 98 3.89 -2.14 7.50
CA ALA A 98 4.83 -1.97 8.59
C ALA A 98 5.89 -3.08 8.61
N GLY A 99 5.48 -4.34 8.40
CA GLY A 99 6.37 -5.50 8.37
C GLY A 99 7.36 -5.52 7.22
N TYR A 100 7.13 -4.74 6.17
CA TYR A 100 8.04 -4.65 5.04
C TYR A 100 9.10 -3.54 5.21
N PHE A 101 8.72 -2.41 5.82
CA PHE A 101 9.58 -1.22 5.88
C PHE A 101 10.23 -0.98 7.24
N LEU A 102 9.49 -1.18 8.34
CA LEU A 102 9.97 -0.82 9.68
C LEU A 102 11.08 -1.75 10.23
N PRO A 103 11.14 -3.06 9.92
CA PRO A 103 12.22 -3.92 10.38
C PRO A 103 13.62 -3.45 9.98
N THR A 104 13.72 -2.65 8.94
CA THR A 104 14.99 -2.09 8.46
C THR A 104 15.00 -0.56 8.43
N LEU A 105 13.95 0.11 8.85
CA LEU A 105 13.72 1.55 8.63
C LEU A 105 13.92 1.95 7.16
N ALA A 106 13.37 1.16 6.23
CA ALA A 106 13.50 1.35 4.79
C ALA A 106 14.96 1.39 4.26
N GLN A 107 15.94 0.84 5.01
CA GLN A 107 17.32 0.77 4.52
C GLN A 107 17.48 -0.37 3.52
N ALA A 108 17.84 -0.03 2.29
CA ALA A 108 18.04 -1.01 1.22
C ALA A 108 19.14 -2.03 1.58
N GLY A 109 18.82 -3.32 1.44
CA GLY A 109 19.77 -4.41 1.73
C GLY A 109 20.03 -4.71 3.21
N ALA A 110 19.42 -3.96 4.13
CA ALA A 110 19.52 -4.24 5.57
C ALA A 110 18.59 -5.40 5.97
N THR A 111 18.95 -6.07 7.08
CA THR A 111 18.15 -7.15 7.70
C THR A 111 17.68 -6.79 9.11
N ALA A 112 18.09 -5.62 9.61
CA ALA A 112 17.72 -5.09 10.92
C ALA A 112 17.71 -3.56 10.88
N PRO A 113 17.06 -2.89 11.87
CA PRO A 113 17.08 -1.44 11.95
C PRO A 113 18.51 -0.89 12.21
N PRO A 114 18.84 0.27 11.63
CA PRO A 114 20.20 0.83 11.73
C PRO A 114 20.56 1.21 13.17
N ARG A 115 21.82 1.01 13.56
CA ARG A 115 22.34 1.34 14.91
C ARG A 115 23.46 2.39 14.86
N GLU A 116 24.01 2.72 13.69
CA GLU A 116 25.12 3.65 13.52
C GLU A 116 24.79 4.75 12.51
N LYS A 117 24.35 4.36 11.32
CA LYS A 117 24.10 5.25 10.18
C LYS A 117 22.75 4.96 9.57
N VAL A 118 22.10 6.01 9.08
CA VAL A 118 20.83 5.90 8.34
C VAL A 118 20.89 6.72 7.07
N VAL A 119 20.42 6.12 5.98
CA VAL A 119 20.23 6.77 4.68
C VAL A 119 18.82 7.30 4.61
N ILE A 120 18.65 8.58 4.31
CA ILE A 120 17.38 9.28 4.19
C ILE A 120 17.24 9.78 2.77
N LEU A 121 16.17 9.35 2.08
CA LEU A 121 15.90 9.78 0.72
C LEU A 121 15.30 11.19 0.72
N GLY A 122 15.85 12.08 -0.12
CA GLY A 122 15.48 13.49 -0.14
C GLY A 122 15.92 14.24 1.11
N ASP A 123 15.11 15.19 1.57
CA ASP A 123 15.34 15.98 2.78
C ASP A 123 14.72 15.35 4.05
N GLY A 124 14.03 14.22 3.89
CA GLY A 124 13.40 13.50 4.97
C GLY A 124 12.14 14.15 5.54
N THR A 125 11.57 15.17 4.90
CA THR A 125 10.37 15.89 5.38
C THR A 125 9.06 15.34 4.85
N ALA A 126 9.05 14.69 3.68
CA ALA A 126 7.88 14.04 3.13
C ALA A 126 7.37 12.93 4.07
N LYS A 127 6.04 12.91 4.29
CA LYS A 127 5.42 11.96 5.21
C LYS A 127 5.02 10.69 4.50
N ALA A 128 5.35 9.55 5.12
CA ALA A 128 4.92 8.22 4.76
C ALA A 128 3.96 7.66 5.82
N VAL A 129 3.17 6.68 5.43
CA VAL A 129 2.19 6.03 6.32
C VAL A 129 2.55 4.55 6.43
N PHE A 130 2.62 4.04 7.66
CA PHE A 130 3.02 2.66 7.95
C PHE A 130 1.91 1.95 8.72
N ASN A 131 1.31 0.93 8.11
CA ASN A 131 0.22 0.18 8.72
C ASN A 131 0.60 -1.29 8.91
N LYS A 132 0.27 -1.84 10.09
CA LYS A 132 0.45 -3.26 10.35
C LYS A 132 -0.54 -4.07 9.51
N GLU A 133 -0.11 -5.22 9.03
CA GLU A 133 -0.86 -6.08 8.12
C GLU A 133 -2.20 -6.53 8.72
N ASP A 134 -2.22 -6.89 10.01
CA ASP A 134 -3.46 -7.27 10.72
C ASP A 134 -4.48 -6.12 10.77
N ASP A 135 -3.98 -4.87 10.92
CA ASP A 135 -4.83 -3.68 10.95
C ASP A 135 -5.39 -3.38 9.57
N ILE A 136 -4.59 -3.55 8.50
CA ILE A 136 -5.05 -3.45 7.11
C ILE A 136 -6.18 -4.47 6.87
N GLY A 137 -6.00 -5.71 7.30
CA GLY A 137 -7.02 -6.75 7.21
C GLY A 137 -8.30 -6.36 7.96
N THR A 138 -8.16 -5.85 9.19
CA THR A 138 -9.28 -5.43 10.04
C THR A 138 -10.11 -4.32 9.37
N TYR A 139 -9.48 -3.26 8.89
CA TYR A 139 -10.16 -2.17 8.18
C TYR A 139 -10.81 -2.65 6.87
N THR A 140 -10.13 -3.53 6.14
CA THR A 140 -10.68 -4.11 4.89
C THR A 140 -11.97 -4.86 5.17
N ILE A 141 -12.00 -5.73 6.18
CA ILE A 141 -13.19 -6.52 6.52
C ILE A 141 -14.32 -5.63 7.05
N LYS A 142 -14.03 -4.60 7.85
CA LYS A 142 -15.07 -3.64 8.28
C LYS A 142 -15.71 -2.91 7.09
N ALA A 143 -14.94 -2.66 6.03
CA ALA A 143 -15.44 -1.97 4.83
C ALA A 143 -16.31 -2.85 3.91
N VAL A 144 -16.29 -4.17 4.07
CA VAL A 144 -16.93 -5.12 3.14
C VAL A 144 -18.42 -4.82 2.93
N GLU A 145 -19.16 -4.55 3.99
CA GLU A 145 -20.60 -4.29 3.95
C GLU A 145 -20.96 -2.82 4.19
N ASP A 146 -19.98 -1.95 4.43
CA ASP A 146 -20.23 -0.54 4.73
C ASP A 146 -20.59 0.24 3.45
N PRO A 147 -21.81 0.81 3.36
CA PRO A 147 -22.22 1.57 2.18
C PRO A 147 -21.40 2.86 1.97
N ARG A 148 -20.76 3.39 3.02
CA ARG A 148 -19.92 4.60 2.94
C ARG A 148 -18.62 4.37 2.14
N THR A 149 -18.21 3.10 1.98
CA THR A 149 -17.02 2.70 1.20
C THR A 149 -17.34 2.21 -0.21
N LEU A 150 -18.64 2.14 -0.56
CA LEU A 150 -19.06 1.68 -1.88
C LEU A 150 -18.62 2.65 -2.98
N ASN A 151 -17.93 2.13 -3.99
CA ASN A 151 -17.35 2.90 -5.10
C ASN A 151 -16.45 4.03 -4.62
N LYS A 152 -15.66 3.74 -3.57
CA LYS A 152 -14.72 4.67 -2.94
C LYS A 152 -13.35 4.02 -2.76
N ILE A 153 -12.36 4.88 -2.52
CA ILE A 153 -11.06 4.46 -2.01
C ILE A 153 -11.11 4.54 -0.49
N LEU A 154 -10.81 3.43 0.18
CA LEU A 154 -10.58 3.37 1.62
C LEU A 154 -9.10 3.65 1.88
N TYR A 155 -8.80 4.83 2.39
CA TYR A 155 -7.44 5.18 2.80
C TYR A 155 -7.20 4.78 4.24
N ILE A 156 -6.15 4.01 4.49
CA ILE A 156 -5.70 3.71 5.86
C ILE A 156 -4.54 4.66 6.14
N ARG A 157 -4.85 5.83 6.72
CA ARG A 157 -3.90 6.93 6.95
C ARG A 157 -4.04 7.55 8.36
N PRO A 158 -3.96 6.73 9.42
CA PRO A 158 -4.12 7.25 10.78
C PRO A 158 -2.99 8.23 11.12
N PRO A 159 -3.30 9.35 11.79
CA PRO A 159 -2.30 10.39 12.07
C PRO A 159 -1.06 9.91 12.81
N SER A 160 -1.20 8.98 13.76
CA SER A 160 -0.08 8.44 14.54
C SER A 160 0.86 7.52 13.74
N ASN A 161 0.42 7.04 12.56
CA ASN A 161 1.22 6.24 11.65
C ASN A 161 1.70 7.03 10.42
N THR A 162 1.45 8.34 10.41
CA THR A 162 1.84 9.27 9.34
C THR A 162 3.06 10.07 9.79
N LEU A 163 4.24 9.62 9.40
CA LEU A 163 5.53 10.13 9.87
C LEU A 163 6.44 10.51 8.70
N SER A 164 7.19 11.61 8.84
CA SER A 164 8.29 11.87 7.94
C SER A 164 9.45 10.88 8.19
N PHE A 165 10.38 10.77 7.25
CA PHE A 165 11.56 9.94 7.48
C PHE A 165 12.38 10.46 8.68
N ASN A 166 12.46 11.79 8.83
CA ASN A 166 13.13 12.42 9.98
C ASN A 166 12.42 12.07 11.31
N ASP A 167 11.06 12.08 11.34
CA ASP A 167 10.30 11.70 12.53
C ASP A 167 10.53 10.21 12.88
N LEU A 168 10.53 9.34 11.87
CA LEU A 168 10.77 7.90 12.04
C LEU A 168 12.16 7.63 12.63
N VAL A 169 13.19 8.31 12.10
CA VAL A 169 14.57 8.21 12.62
C VAL A 169 14.65 8.75 14.04
N THR A 170 14.04 9.89 14.32
CA THR A 170 14.02 10.49 15.67
C THR A 170 13.35 9.57 16.69
N LEU A 171 12.23 8.96 16.30
CA LEU A 171 11.53 7.97 17.12
C LEU A 171 12.43 6.76 17.43
N TRP A 172 13.12 6.25 16.40
CA TRP A 172 14.04 5.13 16.55
C TRP A 172 15.24 5.47 17.43
N GLU A 173 15.91 6.63 17.22
CA GLU A 173 17.00 7.14 18.06
C GLU A 173 16.61 7.19 19.54
N LYS A 174 15.40 7.69 19.83
CA LYS A 174 14.84 7.74 21.19
C LYS A 174 14.70 6.34 21.80
N LYS A 175 14.23 5.37 21.01
CA LYS A 175 14.04 3.98 21.49
C LYS A 175 15.36 3.30 21.83
N ILE A 176 16.37 3.47 21.00
CA ILE A 176 17.68 2.83 21.20
C ILE A 176 18.63 3.62 22.09
N GLY A 177 18.23 4.84 22.50
CA GLY A 177 19.08 5.72 23.34
C GLY A 177 20.35 6.19 22.64
N LYS A 178 20.36 6.28 21.30
CA LYS A 178 21.56 6.61 20.52
C LYS A 178 21.19 7.46 19.30
N THR A 179 22.00 8.49 19.04
CA THR A 179 21.90 9.31 17.82
C THR A 179 22.59 8.61 16.65
N LEU A 180 21.97 8.62 15.48
CA LEU A 180 22.52 8.05 14.25
C LEU A 180 23.20 9.11 13.39
N GLU A 181 24.22 8.72 12.66
CA GLU A 181 24.77 9.51 11.56
C GLU A 181 23.74 9.51 10.39
N LYS A 182 23.23 10.70 10.02
CA LYS A 182 22.21 10.85 8.99
C LYS A 182 22.87 11.23 7.66
N ASN A 183 22.65 10.40 6.65
CA ASN A 183 23.10 10.64 5.28
C ASN A 183 21.87 10.91 4.39
N TYR A 184 21.71 12.16 3.97
CA TYR A 184 20.62 12.60 3.10
C TYR A 184 21.04 12.44 1.65
N VAL A 185 20.24 11.71 0.89
CA VAL A 185 20.49 11.43 -0.54
C VAL A 185 19.56 12.34 -1.37
N PRO A 186 20.11 13.32 -2.10
CA PRO A 186 19.30 14.23 -2.92
C PRO A 186 18.58 13.47 -4.05
N GLU A 187 17.47 14.04 -4.54
CA GLU A 187 16.62 13.41 -5.54
C GLU A 187 17.39 12.93 -6.77
N GLU A 188 18.31 13.73 -7.28
CA GLU A 188 19.12 13.38 -8.47
C GLU A 188 19.93 12.10 -8.26
N GLU A 189 20.50 11.94 -7.09
CA GLU A 189 21.25 10.73 -6.72
C GLU A 189 20.32 9.53 -6.50
N VAL A 190 19.14 9.74 -5.91
CA VAL A 190 18.12 8.68 -5.79
C VAL A 190 17.72 8.17 -7.16
N LEU A 191 17.45 9.05 -8.12
CA LEU A 191 17.09 8.69 -9.49
C LEU A 191 18.20 7.93 -10.20
N LYS A 192 19.46 8.34 -10.01
CA LYS A 192 20.61 7.62 -10.53
C LYS A 192 20.72 6.21 -9.94
N ASN A 193 20.58 6.09 -8.61
CA ASN A 193 20.64 4.82 -7.91
C ASN A 193 19.53 3.86 -8.37
N ILE A 194 18.34 4.37 -8.69
CA ILE A 194 17.25 3.55 -9.27
C ILE A 194 17.67 2.97 -10.61
N GLN A 195 18.33 3.75 -11.47
CA GLN A 195 18.77 3.29 -12.79
C GLN A 195 19.89 2.25 -12.73
N GLU A 196 20.78 2.37 -11.76
CA GLU A 196 21.97 1.52 -11.62
C GLU A 196 21.74 0.24 -10.78
N ALA A 197 20.73 0.26 -9.90
CA ALA A 197 20.48 -0.85 -9.00
C ALA A 197 19.84 -2.06 -9.70
N PRO A 198 20.19 -3.29 -9.30
CA PRO A 198 19.54 -4.50 -9.80
C PRO A 198 18.14 -4.66 -9.17
N ILE A 199 17.29 -5.49 -9.80
CA ILE A 199 16.04 -5.97 -9.21
C ILE A 199 16.39 -6.87 -8.00
N PRO A 200 15.69 -6.75 -6.84
CA PRO A 200 14.52 -5.92 -6.57
C PRO A 200 14.84 -4.53 -6.00
N VAL A 201 16.11 -4.16 -5.83
CA VAL A 201 16.51 -2.92 -5.14
C VAL A 201 16.00 -1.67 -5.87
N ASN A 202 16.06 -1.65 -7.19
CA ASN A 202 15.54 -0.54 -8.00
C ASN A 202 14.02 -0.35 -7.81
N VAL A 203 13.24 -1.43 -7.62
CA VAL A 203 11.80 -1.36 -7.33
C VAL A 203 11.58 -0.69 -5.98
N ILE A 204 12.30 -1.11 -4.94
CA ILE A 204 12.21 -0.54 -3.59
C ILE A 204 12.57 0.95 -3.61
N LEU A 205 13.66 1.31 -4.30
CA LEU A 205 14.10 2.70 -4.43
C LEU A 205 13.09 3.56 -5.20
N SER A 206 12.48 3.06 -6.28
CA SER A 206 11.49 3.81 -7.05
C SER A 206 10.19 4.04 -6.27
N ILE A 207 9.76 3.07 -5.46
CA ILE A 207 8.67 3.25 -4.50
C ILE A 207 9.07 4.26 -3.43
N GLY A 208 10.29 4.14 -2.89
CA GLY A 208 10.84 5.07 -1.90
C GLY A 208 10.93 6.51 -2.43
N HIS A 209 11.33 6.70 -3.68
CA HIS A 209 11.32 8.01 -4.35
C HIS A 209 9.91 8.61 -4.39
N SER A 210 8.92 7.86 -4.86
CA SER A 210 7.52 8.30 -4.89
C SER A 210 7.03 8.75 -3.50
N VAL A 211 7.37 8.03 -2.45
CA VAL A 211 6.84 8.30 -1.11
C VAL A 211 7.68 9.32 -0.34
N PHE A 212 9.01 9.11 -0.26
CA PHE A 212 9.87 9.93 0.61
C PHE A 212 10.43 11.19 -0.06
N VAL A 213 10.36 11.28 -1.41
CA VAL A 213 10.78 12.47 -2.15
C VAL A 213 9.59 13.24 -2.67
N LYS A 214 8.63 12.55 -3.34
CA LYS A 214 7.43 13.18 -3.90
C LYS A 214 6.28 13.35 -2.92
N GLY A 215 6.27 12.59 -1.82
CA GLY A 215 5.23 12.67 -0.79
C GLY A 215 3.88 12.06 -1.21
N ASP A 216 3.88 11.16 -2.18
CA ASP A 216 2.66 10.66 -2.86
C ASP A 216 1.63 9.96 -1.96
N GLN A 217 1.99 9.61 -0.72
CA GLN A 217 1.02 9.08 0.23
C GLN A 217 0.23 10.17 0.99
N THR A 218 0.73 11.42 1.01
CA THR A 218 0.19 12.46 1.89
C THR A 218 0.10 13.85 1.26
N ASN A 219 0.49 14.02 -0.01
CA ASN A 219 0.51 15.32 -0.71
C ASN A 219 -0.86 15.75 -1.25
N PHE A 220 -1.95 15.09 -0.82
CA PHE A 220 -3.32 15.39 -1.20
C PHE A 220 -4.29 15.23 -0.02
N ASP A 221 -5.42 15.91 -0.11
CA ASP A 221 -6.54 15.74 0.81
C ASP A 221 -7.48 14.62 0.35
N ILE A 222 -8.03 13.86 1.32
CA ILE A 222 -9.02 12.84 1.03
C ILE A 222 -10.40 13.52 0.96
N GLU A 223 -10.94 13.63 -0.26
CA GLU A 223 -12.26 14.22 -0.45
C GLU A 223 -13.36 13.15 -0.47
N PRO A 224 -14.52 13.43 0.14
CA PRO A 224 -15.65 12.50 0.16
C PRO A 224 -16.16 12.09 -1.22
N SER A 225 -15.82 12.85 -2.27
CA SER A 225 -16.18 12.56 -3.65
C SER A 225 -15.54 11.25 -4.16
N PHE A 226 -14.31 10.92 -3.74
CA PHE A 226 -13.59 9.74 -4.20
C PHE A 226 -13.14 8.79 -3.08
N GLY A 227 -13.04 9.23 -1.83
CA GLY A 227 -12.44 8.42 -0.77
C GLY A 227 -12.94 8.72 0.63
N VAL A 228 -12.56 7.84 1.56
CA VAL A 228 -12.82 7.95 3.00
C VAL A 228 -11.59 7.50 3.78
N GLU A 229 -11.32 8.12 4.93
CA GLU A 229 -10.23 7.72 5.82
C GLU A 229 -10.72 6.68 6.83
N ALA A 230 -9.99 5.57 6.95
CA ALA A 230 -10.43 4.39 7.70
C ALA A 230 -10.48 4.62 9.22
N SER A 231 -9.50 5.33 9.79
CA SER A 231 -9.48 5.55 11.25
C SER A 231 -10.53 6.56 11.71
N GLU A 232 -10.94 7.48 10.83
CA GLU A 232 -12.09 8.38 11.08
C GLU A 232 -13.42 7.63 10.91
N LEU A 233 -13.50 6.75 9.89
CA LEU A 233 -14.71 5.98 9.60
C LEU A 233 -14.99 4.92 10.66
N TYR A 234 -13.94 4.32 11.24
CA TYR A 234 -13.98 3.24 12.23
C TYR A 234 -13.15 3.58 13.48
N PRO A 235 -13.56 4.60 14.27
CA PRO A 235 -12.78 5.08 15.42
C PRO A 235 -12.68 4.06 16.58
N ASP A 236 -13.48 3.00 16.54
CA ASP A 236 -13.44 1.89 17.48
C ASP A 236 -12.32 0.88 17.20
N VAL A 237 -11.70 0.92 16.01
CA VAL A 237 -10.59 0.03 15.67
C VAL A 237 -9.33 0.49 16.37
N LYS A 238 -8.81 -0.38 17.22
CA LYS A 238 -7.47 -0.21 17.78
C LYS A 238 -6.46 -0.71 16.77
N PHE A 239 -5.59 0.18 16.32
CA PHE A 239 -4.52 -0.16 15.39
C PHE A 239 -3.16 -0.03 16.09
N THR A 240 -2.16 -0.74 15.59
CA THR A 240 -0.79 -0.72 16.09
C THR A 240 -0.09 0.54 15.60
N THR A 241 0.40 1.37 16.50
CA THR A 241 1.19 2.55 16.13
C THR A 241 2.59 2.16 15.69
N VAL A 242 3.26 3.04 14.91
CA VAL A 242 4.68 2.87 14.55
C VAL A 242 5.54 2.76 15.80
N ASP A 243 5.23 3.55 16.83
CA ASP A 243 5.93 3.51 18.11
C ASP A 243 5.84 2.15 18.78
N GLU A 244 4.64 1.58 18.88
CA GLU A 244 4.42 0.23 19.43
C GLU A 244 5.09 -0.85 18.57
N TYR A 245 4.98 -0.74 17.25
CA TYR A 245 5.55 -1.72 16.32
C TYR A 245 7.07 -1.83 16.46
N LEU A 246 7.77 -0.71 16.63
CA LEU A 246 9.22 -0.67 16.74
C LEU A 246 9.76 -1.24 18.06
N ASN A 247 8.95 -1.42 19.12
CA ASN A 247 9.39 -1.98 20.38
C ASN A 247 10.01 -3.38 20.27
N GLN A 248 9.60 -4.16 19.28
CA GLN A 248 10.12 -5.51 19.08
C GLN A 248 11.58 -5.57 18.60
N PHE A 249 12.15 -4.43 18.18
CA PHE A 249 13.51 -4.36 17.62
C PHE A 249 14.51 -3.64 18.54
N VAL A 250 14.09 -3.17 19.70
CA VAL A 250 14.94 -2.45 20.69
C VAL A 250 15.93 -3.38 21.37
#